data_96ec145d0649208d54fb7d318d47dc59
#
_entry.id   96ec145d0649208d54fb7d318d47dc59
#
_cell.length_a   1.000
_cell.length_b   1.000
_cell.length_c   1.000
_cell.angle_alpha   90.00
_cell.angle_beta   90.00
_cell.angle_gamma   90.00
#
_symmetry.space_group_name_H-M   'P 1'
#
loop_
_entity.id
_entity.type
_entity.pdbx_description
1 polymer ?
#
loop_
_entity_poly.entity_id
_entity_poly.type
_entity_poly.pdbx_seq_one_letter_code
_entity_poly.pdbx_strand_id
1 'polypeptide(L)'
;MKTFTATPADIEKKWILIDAEGVVLGRLASIVAMRLRGKHKPTFTPHMDMGDNVIIINAEKVQITGDKRNQSVFYWHTGYPGGIKGRTQGQILEGKHPERVVENAVRRMLPKNALARKQIAHLRVFAGTEHGMNAQQPEMLDVKSMNPKNTRTA
;
A
#
# COMPACT_ATOMS: atom_id res chain seq x y z
N MET A 1 -20.57 -2.24 31.21
CA MET A 1 -20.56 -2.83 29.88
C MET A 1 -19.10 -3.05 29.46
N LYS A 2 -18.66 -4.29 29.20
CA LYS A 2 -17.27 -4.54 28.75
C LYS A 2 -17.26 -4.52 27.23
N THR A 3 -16.43 -3.67 26.62
CA THR A 3 -16.20 -3.69 25.18
C THR A 3 -15.20 -4.79 24.82
N PHE A 4 -15.36 -5.39 23.64
CA PHE A 4 -14.43 -6.39 23.12
C PHE A 4 -13.02 -5.78 22.94
N THR A 5 -12.02 -6.49 23.41
CA THR A 5 -10.61 -6.16 23.18
C THR A 5 -9.92 -7.45 22.75
N ALA A 6 -9.32 -7.44 21.57
CA ALA A 6 -8.65 -8.61 21.02
C ALA A 6 -7.42 -8.99 21.86
N THR A 7 -7.20 -10.30 22.00
CA THR A 7 -5.97 -10.89 22.55
C THR A 7 -5.04 -11.35 21.42
N PRO A 8 -3.77 -11.65 21.68
CA PRO A 8 -2.88 -12.19 20.65
C PRO A 8 -3.38 -13.48 19.99
N ALA A 9 -4.20 -14.28 20.70
CA ALA A 9 -4.78 -15.52 20.18
C ALA A 9 -5.91 -15.27 19.15
N ASP A 10 -6.54 -14.09 19.19
CA ASP A 10 -7.63 -13.71 18.30
C ASP A 10 -7.14 -13.12 16.97
N ILE A 11 -5.82 -13.08 16.74
CA ILE A 11 -5.24 -12.48 15.56
C ILE A 11 -5.20 -13.49 14.43
N GLU A 12 -6.10 -13.33 13.46
CA GLU A 12 -6.08 -14.07 12.19
C GLU A 12 -5.64 -13.14 11.07
N LYS A 13 -4.56 -13.49 10.36
CA LYS A 13 -4.04 -12.75 9.20
C LYS A 13 -4.25 -13.53 7.94
N LYS A 14 -4.98 -12.94 6.99
CA LYS A 14 -5.16 -13.48 5.65
C LYS A 14 -4.12 -12.88 4.70
N TRP A 15 -3.88 -13.59 3.59
CA TRP A 15 -3.09 -13.08 2.48
C TRP A 15 -4.03 -12.57 1.38
N ILE A 16 -3.84 -11.34 0.95
CA ILE A 16 -4.66 -10.67 -0.04
C ILE A 16 -3.79 -10.27 -1.22
N LEU A 17 -4.21 -10.63 -2.44
CA LEU A 17 -3.59 -10.22 -3.69
C LEU A 17 -4.41 -9.11 -4.33
N ILE A 18 -3.75 -8.03 -4.73
CA ILE A 18 -4.37 -6.88 -5.41
C ILE A 18 -3.61 -6.61 -6.71
N ASP A 19 -4.34 -6.51 -7.81
CA ASP A 19 -3.80 -6.02 -9.08
C ASP A 19 -3.91 -4.49 -9.16
N ALA A 20 -2.76 -3.82 -9.30
CA ALA A 20 -2.67 -2.37 -9.38
C ALA A 20 -2.86 -1.81 -10.80
N GLU A 21 -2.93 -2.67 -11.84
CA GLU A 21 -3.06 -2.22 -13.23
C GLU A 21 -4.29 -1.35 -13.44
N GLY A 22 -4.08 -0.11 -13.90
CA GLY A 22 -5.17 0.85 -14.16
C GLY A 22 -5.89 1.39 -12.92
N VAL A 23 -5.43 1.05 -11.71
CA VAL A 23 -6.03 1.55 -10.47
C VAL A 23 -5.36 2.87 -10.05
N VAL A 24 -6.16 3.84 -9.62
CA VAL A 24 -5.67 5.14 -9.15
C VAL A 24 -4.87 4.99 -7.85
N LEU A 25 -3.61 5.43 -7.85
CA LEU A 25 -2.64 5.28 -6.75
C LEU A 25 -3.21 5.65 -5.37
N GLY A 26 -3.83 6.82 -5.23
CA GLY A 26 -4.33 7.28 -3.93
C GLY A 26 -5.46 6.41 -3.38
N ARG A 27 -6.33 5.91 -4.26
CA ARG A 27 -7.45 5.02 -3.88
C ARG A 27 -6.95 3.63 -3.51
N LEU A 28 -6.02 3.08 -4.31
CA LEU A 28 -5.33 1.84 -3.98
C LEU A 28 -4.69 1.94 -2.59
N ALA A 29 -3.90 2.99 -2.37
CA ALA A 29 -3.18 3.17 -1.10
C ALA A 29 -4.10 3.30 0.11
N SER A 30 -5.27 3.94 -0.02
CA SER A 30 -6.25 4.04 1.09
C SER A 30 -6.87 2.70 1.45
N ILE A 31 -7.22 1.88 0.45
CA ILE A 31 -7.78 0.53 0.66
C ILE A 31 -6.72 -0.38 1.30
N VAL A 32 -5.50 -0.35 0.77
CA VAL A 32 -4.37 -1.14 1.31
C VAL A 32 -4.05 -0.76 2.75
N ALA A 33 -3.98 0.55 3.06
CA ALA A 33 -3.73 1.02 4.42
C ALA A 33 -4.83 0.57 5.40
N MET A 34 -6.09 0.58 4.96
CA MET A 34 -7.23 0.08 5.76
C MET A 34 -7.10 -1.43 6.04
N ARG A 35 -6.69 -2.22 5.03
CA ARG A 35 -6.46 -3.67 5.18
C ARG A 35 -5.28 -3.99 6.08
N LEU A 36 -4.14 -3.31 5.90
CA LEU A 36 -2.95 -3.46 6.73
C LEU A 36 -3.21 -3.09 8.20
N ARG A 37 -4.06 -2.10 8.45
CA ARG A 37 -4.43 -1.73 9.81
C ARG A 37 -5.49 -2.63 10.44
N GLY A 38 -6.24 -3.38 9.63
CA GLY A 38 -7.30 -4.27 10.07
C GLY A 38 -8.65 -3.59 10.33
N LYS A 39 -8.86 -2.35 9.88
CA LYS A 39 -10.10 -1.59 10.09
C LYS A 39 -11.34 -2.19 9.39
N HIS A 40 -11.15 -3.13 8.48
CA HIS A 40 -12.23 -3.85 7.81
C HIS A 40 -12.82 -4.98 8.66
N LYS A 41 -12.11 -5.38 9.73
CA LYS A 41 -12.53 -6.46 10.63
C LYS A 41 -13.41 -5.91 11.76
N PRO A 42 -14.49 -6.59 12.13
CA PRO A 42 -15.33 -6.17 13.26
C PRO A 42 -14.59 -6.24 14.61
N THR A 43 -13.59 -7.12 14.71
CA THR A 43 -12.74 -7.31 15.89
C THR A 43 -11.61 -6.29 16.01
N PHE A 44 -11.60 -5.25 15.17
CA PHE A 44 -10.52 -4.26 15.15
C PHE A 44 -10.22 -3.66 16.53
N THR A 45 -8.97 -3.80 16.97
CA THR A 45 -8.47 -3.22 18.22
C THR A 45 -7.28 -2.30 17.90
N PRO A 46 -7.33 -0.99 18.26
CA PRO A 46 -6.36 0.02 17.79
C PRO A 46 -4.90 -0.23 18.19
N HIS A 47 -4.65 -0.87 19.33
CA HIS A 47 -3.30 -1.13 19.84
C HIS A 47 -2.71 -2.46 19.37
N MET A 48 -3.52 -3.30 18.70
CA MET A 48 -3.10 -4.60 18.19
C MET A 48 -2.87 -4.57 16.67
N ASP A 49 -2.00 -5.45 16.19
CA ASP A 49 -1.74 -5.62 14.76
C ASP A 49 -2.70 -6.66 14.15
N MET A 50 -3.95 -6.22 13.92
CA MET A 50 -5.05 -7.04 13.41
C MET A 50 -5.12 -7.12 11.89
N GLY A 51 -4.23 -6.43 11.18
CA GLY A 51 -4.24 -6.32 9.73
C GLY A 51 -3.88 -7.59 9.00
N ASP A 52 -4.19 -7.63 7.71
CA ASP A 52 -3.87 -8.72 6.80
C ASP A 52 -2.53 -8.48 6.10
N ASN A 53 -1.97 -9.54 5.51
CA ASN A 53 -0.81 -9.43 4.62
C ASN A 53 -1.32 -9.06 3.22
N VAL A 54 -0.71 -8.06 2.59
CA VAL A 54 -1.13 -7.57 1.28
C VAL A 54 -0.01 -7.72 0.28
N ILE A 55 -0.32 -8.33 -0.86
CA ILE A 55 0.53 -8.45 -2.03
C ILE A 55 -0.06 -7.58 -3.12
N ILE A 56 0.75 -6.71 -3.72
CA ILE A 56 0.36 -5.88 -4.86
C ILE A 56 1.21 -6.27 -6.06
N ILE A 57 0.59 -6.53 -7.18
CA ILE A 57 1.23 -6.81 -8.47
C ILE A 57 0.98 -5.67 -9.45
N ASN A 58 1.75 -5.64 -10.54
CA ASN A 58 1.65 -4.62 -11.60
C ASN A 58 1.83 -3.17 -11.08
N ALA A 59 2.70 -2.95 -10.09
CA ALA A 59 2.89 -1.63 -9.51
C ALA A 59 3.38 -0.57 -10.52
N GLU A 60 4.06 -0.98 -11.58
CA GLU A 60 4.50 -0.10 -12.68
C GLU A 60 3.34 0.50 -13.48
N LYS A 61 2.19 -0.22 -13.53
CA LYS A 61 1.01 0.17 -14.30
C LYS A 61 -0.04 0.93 -13.48
N VAL A 62 0.32 1.33 -12.26
CA VAL A 62 -0.56 2.13 -11.40
C VAL A 62 -0.84 3.50 -12.03
N GLN A 63 -2.09 3.95 -11.94
CA GLN A 63 -2.52 5.20 -12.55
C GLN A 63 -2.36 6.38 -11.60
N ILE A 64 -1.78 7.47 -12.11
CA ILE A 64 -1.66 8.75 -11.40
C ILE A 64 -2.48 9.77 -12.17
N THR A 65 -3.48 10.36 -11.50
CA THR A 65 -4.42 11.30 -12.12
C THR A 65 -3.85 12.71 -12.22
N GLY A 66 -4.21 13.42 -13.30
CA GLY A 66 -3.74 14.77 -13.58
C GLY A 66 -2.23 14.80 -13.84
N ASP A 67 -1.63 15.97 -13.71
CA ASP A 67 -0.20 16.19 -14.00
C ASP A 67 0.74 15.82 -12.83
N LYS A 68 0.23 15.10 -11.81
CA LYS A 68 1.00 14.69 -10.64
C LYS A 68 2.18 13.77 -10.98
N ARG A 69 2.09 13.04 -12.10
CA ARG A 69 3.18 12.19 -12.58
C ARG A 69 4.48 12.98 -12.75
N ASN A 70 4.37 14.22 -13.29
CA ASN A 70 5.49 15.08 -13.58
C ASN A 70 5.76 16.13 -12.48
N GLN A 71 4.72 16.62 -11.82
CA GLN A 71 4.84 17.70 -10.84
C GLN A 71 5.12 17.21 -9.42
N SER A 72 4.64 16.02 -9.04
CA SER A 72 4.84 15.50 -7.67
C SER A 72 6.24 14.92 -7.51
N VAL A 73 7.05 15.57 -6.69
CA VAL A 73 8.46 15.21 -6.46
C VAL A 73 8.62 14.57 -5.08
N PHE A 74 9.34 13.45 -5.03
CA PHE A 74 9.86 12.88 -3.80
C PHE A 74 11.24 13.45 -3.52
N TYR A 75 11.38 14.15 -2.39
CA TYR A 75 12.65 14.71 -1.93
C TYR A 75 13.28 13.83 -0.86
N TRP A 76 14.61 13.73 -0.90
CA TRP A 76 15.41 13.15 0.17
C TRP A 76 16.70 13.95 0.34
N HIS A 77 17.31 13.88 1.52
CA HIS A 77 18.56 14.54 1.84
C HIS A 77 19.69 13.51 1.96
N THR A 78 20.85 13.80 1.41
CA THR A 78 22.01 12.90 1.41
C THR A 78 22.86 13.00 2.68
N GLY A 79 22.59 13.99 3.54
CA GLY A 79 23.38 14.28 4.75
C GLY A 79 24.52 15.30 4.53
N TYR A 80 24.80 15.69 3.30
CA TYR A 80 25.83 16.68 2.96
C TYR A 80 25.24 18.06 2.68
N PRO A 81 26.01 19.18 2.89
CA PRO A 81 25.55 20.52 2.53
C PRO A 81 25.08 20.57 1.08
N GLY A 82 23.89 21.14 0.84
CA GLY A 82 23.27 21.19 -0.48
C GLY A 82 22.76 19.84 -1.03
N GLY A 83 22.71 18.80 -0.19
CA GLY A 83 22.39 17.44 -0.59
C GLY A 83 20.90 17.10 -0.74
N ILE A 84 20.03 18.07 -1.01
CA ILE A 84 18.62 17.80 -1.33
C ILE A 84 18.52 17.28 -2.75
N LYS A 85 17.99 16.07 -2.90
CA LYS A 85 17.72 15.43 -4.19
C LYS A 85 16.24 15.14 -4.33
N GLY A 86 15.73 15.14 -5.57
CA GLY A 86 14.34 14.84 -5.85
C GLY A 86 14.18 14.02 -7.13
N ARG A 87 13.12 13.23 -7.18
CA ARG A 87 12.66 12.55 -8.40
C ARG A 87 11.15 12.66 -8.49
N THR A 88 10.64 12.87 -9.70
CA THR A 88 9.19 12.86 -9.94
C THR A 88 8.63 11.45 -9.80
N GLN A 89 7.32 11.35 -9.58
CA GLN A 89 6.65 10.05 -9.52
C GLN A 89 6.81 9.28 -10.84
N GLY A 90 6.73 9.97 -11.98
CA GLY A 90 6.96 9.38 -13.29
C GLY A 90 8.36 8.78 -13.44
N GLN A 91 9.40 9.52 -13.06
CA GLN A 91 10.78 9.04 -13.11
C GLN A 91 11.01 7.80 -12.22
N ILE A 92 10.27 7.67 -11.11
CA ILE A 92 10.38 6.50 -10.25
C ILE A 92 9.65 5.30 -10.87
N LEU A 93 8.46 5.51 -11.45
CA LEU A 93 7.68 4.45 -12.11
C LEU A 93 8.40 3.87 -13.35
N GLU A 94 9.11 4.71 -14.09
CA GLU A 94 9.91 4.31 -15.26
C GLU A 94 11.30 3.78 -14.88
N GLY A 95 11.69 3.93 -13.62
CA GLY A 95 12.98 3.55 -13.12
C GLY A 95 13.06 2.08 -12.67
N LYS A 96 14.19 1.72 -12.07
CA LYS A 96 14.49 0.37 -11.58
C LYS A 96 13.54 -0.13 -10.47
N HIS A 97 12.91 0.77 -9.71
CA HIS A 97 12.14 0.47 -8.52
C HIS A 97 10.77 1.17 -8.51
N PRO A 98 9.84 0.80 -9.43
CA PRO A 98 8.51 1.38 -9.51
C PRO A 98 7.65 1.10 -8.27
N GLU A 99 7.90 -0.03 -7.58
CA GLU A 99 7.21 -0.43 -6.35
C GLU A 99 7.24 0.64 -5.25
N ARG A 100 8.31 1.46 -5.22
CA ARG A 100 8.50 2.53 -4.21
C ARG A 100 7.42 3.59 -4.25
N VAL A 101 6.79 3.82 -5.39
CA VAL A 101 5.69 4.81 -5.51
C VAL A 101 4.49 4.34 -4.68
N VAL A 102 4.11 3.08 -4.84
CA VAL A 102 3.00 2.47 -4.09
C VAL A 102 3.33 2.35 -2.60
N GLU A 103 4.50 1.83 -2.26
CA GLU A 103 4.97 1.72 -0.87
C GLU A 103 4.95 3.05 -0.13
N ASN A 104 5.48 4.11 -0.75
CA ASN A 104 5.50 5.45 -0.17
C ASN A 104 4.10 6.03 0.00
N ALA A 105 3.19 5.79 -0.95
CA ALA A 105 1.81 6.22 -0.85
C ALA A 105 1.10 5.54 0.32
N VAL A 106 1.24 4.23 0.47
CA VAL A 106 0.66 3.47 1.60
C VAL A 106 1.27 3.90 2.94
N ARG A 107 2.61 4.01 3.01
CA ARG A 107 3.31 4.43 4.22
C ARG A 107 2.87 5.79 4.73
N ARG A 108 2.56 6.73 3.83
CA ARG A 108 2.07 8.06 4.19
C ARG A 108 0.61 8.06 4.68
N MET A 109 -0.16 7.02 4.38
CA MET A 109 -1.54 6.84 4.85
C MET A 109 -1.64 6.08 6.17
N LEU A 110 -0.55 5.46 6.62
CA LEU A 110 -0.45 4.83 7.93
C LEU A 110 -0.01 5.83 9.00
N PRO A 111 -0.39 5.66 10.28
CA PRO A 111 0.06 6.50 11.37
C PRO A 111 1.59 6.40 11.56
N LYS A 112 2.22 7.48 12.06
CA LYS A 112 3.68 7.54 12.26
C LYS A 112 4.07 7.00 13.65
N ASN A 113 3.86 5.72 13.89
CA ASN A 113 4.16 5.08 15.18
C ASN A 113 4.87 3.72 15.01
N ALA A 114 5.27 3.10 16.12
CA ALA A 114 5.94 1.81 16.13
C ALA A 114 5.04 0.68 15.56
N LEU A 115 3.73 0.72 15.83
CA LEU A 115 2.77 -0.26 15.33
C LEU A 115 2.67 -0.21 13.79
N ALA A 116 2.59 0.99 13.21
CA ALA A 116 2.53 1.14 11.75
C ALA A 116 3.81 0.65 11.05
N ARG A 117 4.99 0.75 11.71
CA ARG A 117 6.23 0.15 11.18
C ARG A 117 6.15 -1.38 11.09
N LYS A 118 5.45 -2.03 12.01
CA LYS A 118 5.16 -3.48 11.92
C LYS A 118 4.14 -3.77 10.83
N GLN A 119 3.09 -2.97 10.74
CA GLN A 119 2.03 -3.13 9.74
C GLN A 119 2.53 -2.98 8.31
N ILE A 120 3.40 -2.01 8.03
CA ILE A 120 3.98 -1.82 6.69
C ILE A 120 4.87 -3.00 6.26
N ALA A 121 5.45 -3.74 7.19
CA ALA A 121 6.25 -4.94 6.89
C ALA A 121 5.40 -6.09 6.31
N HIS A 122 4.08 -6.05 6.47
CA HIS A 122 3.14 -7.01 5.88
C HIS A 122 2.73 -6.65 4.45
N LEU A 123 3.22 -5.53 3.91
CA LEU A 123 3.03 -5.16 2.52
C LEU A 123 4.17 -5.70 1.66
N ARG A 124 3.81 -6.35 0.55
CA ARG A 124 4.73 -6.77 -0.51
C ARG A 124 4.25 -6.17 -1.82
N VAL A 125 5.13 -5.45 -2.51
CA VAL A 125 4.81 -4.81 -3.79
C VAL A 125 5.76 -5.33 -4.85
N PHE A 126 5.19 -5.74 -5.98
CA PHE A 126 5.92 -6.26 -7.13
C PHE A 126 5.63 -5.41 -8.35
N ALA A 127 6.65 -5.12 -9.14
CA ALA A 127 6.54 -4.32 -10.35
C ALA A 127 5.71 -5.03 -11.42
N GLY A 128 6.00 -6.31 -11.66
CA GLY A 128 5.33 -7.15 -12.66
C GLY A 128 4.18 -7.98 -12.11
N THR A 129 3.79 -9.00 -12.86
CA THR A 129 2.68 -9.92 -12.54
C THR A 129 3.07 -11.04 -11.58
N GLU A 130 4.36 -11.42 -11.57
CA GLU A 130 4.84 -12.51 -10.73
C GLU A 130 5.18 -12.03 -9.33
N HIS A 131 4.68 -12.71 -8.32
CA HIS A 131 4.90 -12.35 -6.91
C HIS A 131 5.66 -13.39 -6.08
N GLY A 132 5.95 -14.58 -6.63
CA GLY A 132 6.74 -15.62 -5.95
C GLY A 132 6.17 -16.16 -4.63
N MET A 133 4.95 -15.77 -4.25
CA MET A 133 4.31 -16.11 -2.98
C MET A 133 3.11 -17.05 -3.15
N ASN A 134 3.18 -17.97 -4.10
CA ASN A 134 2.09 -18.90 -4.40
C ASN A 134 1.78 -19.85 -3.23
N ALA A 135 2.80 -20.20 -2.44
CA ALA A 135 2.63 -21.05 -1.26
C ALA A 135 1.67 -20.47 -0.20
N GLN A 136 1.49 -19.14 -0.17
CA GLN A 136 0.60 -18.46 0.77
C GLN A 136 -0.88 -18.47 0.32
N GLN A 137 -1.16 -18.93 -0.91
CA GLN A 137 -2.52 -18.99 -1.50
C GLN A 137 -3.31 -17.70 -1.27
N PRO A 138 -2.83 -16.53 -1.75
CA PRO A 138 -3.48 -15.26 -1.47
C PRO A 138 -4.85 -15.17 -2.14
N GLU A 139 -5.84 -14.66 -1.41
CA GLU A 139 -7.19 -14.36 -1.93
C GLU A 139 -7.14 -13.11 -2.80
N MET A 140 -7.66 -13.18 -4.04
CA MET A 140 -7.69 -12.01 -4.91
C MET A 140 -8.77 -11.02 -4.47
N LEU A 141 -8.38 -9.76 -4.27
CA LEU A 141 -9.27 -8.65 -3.97
C LEU A 141 -9.40 -7.73 -5.17
N ASP A 142 -10.56 -7.72 -5.81
CA ASP A 142 -10.82 -6.81 -6.93
C ASP A 142 -11.18 -5.40 -6.45
N VAL A 143 -10.17 -4.52 -6.44
CA VAL A 143 -10.33 -3.12 -6.08
C VAL A 143 -11.07 -2.33 -7.16
N LYS A 144 -11.00 -2.78 -8.42
CA LYS A 144 -11.65 -2.09 -9.56
C LYS A 144 -13.17 -2.11 -9.42
N SER A 145 -13.73 -3.25 -9.03
CA SER A 145 -15.18 -3.43 -8.85
C SER A 145 -15.77 -2.70 -7.64
N MET A 146 -14.95 -2.42 -6.62
CA MET A 146 -15.43 -1.77 -5.38
C MET A 146 -16.00 -0.38 -5.61
N ASN A 147 -15.42 0.38 -6.54
CA ASN A 147 -15.89 1.73 -6.85
C ASN A 147 -15.44 2.13 -8.26
N PRO A 148 -16.37 2.63 -9.12
CA PRO A 148 -16.03 3.07 -10.49
C PRO A 148 -14.94 4.14 -10.54
N LYS A 149 -14.81 4.95 -9.47
CA LYS A 149 -13.76 5.97 -9.36
C LYS A 149 -12.36 5.39 -9.13
N ASN A 150 -12.21 4.09 -8.85
CA ASN A 150 -10.91 3.47 -8.62
C ASN A 150 -10.12 3.29 -9.93
N THR A 151 -10.83 3.20 -11.07
CA THR A 151 -10.27 3.03 -12.42
C THR A 151 -10.50 4.26 -13.29
N ARG A 152 -10.53 5.45 -12.72
CA ARG A 152 -10.79 6.68 -13.48
C ARG A 152 -9.67 6.92 -14.48
N THR A 153 -9.96 6.69 -15.75
CA THR A 153 -9.13 7.15 -16.87
C THR A 153 -9.13 8.68 -16.90
N ALA A 154 -7.95 9.24 -17.12
CA ALA A 154 -7.78 10.69 -17.30
C ALA A 154 -8.54 11.15 -18.54
#